data_243082a3214768eea8ca87af764f3cc4
#
_entry.id   243082a3214768eea8ca87af764f3cc4
#
_cell.length_a   1.000
_cell.length_b   1.000
_cell.length_c   1.000
_cell.angle_alpha   90.00
_cell.angle_beta   90.00
_cell.angle_gamma   90.00
#
_symmetry.space_group_name_H-M   'P 1'
#
loop_
_entity.id
_entity.type
_entity.pdbx_description
1 polymer ?
#
loop_
_entity_poly.entity_id
_entity_poly.type
_entity_poly.pdbx_seq_one_letter_code
_entity_poly.pdbx_strand_id
1 'polypeptide(L)'
;IVRECFAACERLLEKNISYGNSALEPVRIFSRASTQEQILVRIDDKLSRLMRGTAFVGDNDIDDLLGYLLLLKVSVSRDAG
;
A
#
# COMPACT_ATOMS: atom_id res chain seq x y z
N ILE A 1 13.88 -15.56 0.69
CA ILE A 1 13.81 -14.16 0.22
C ILE A 1 13.06 -14.09 -1.11
N VAL A 2 13.48 -14.85 -2.09
CA VAL A 2 12.87 -14.83 -3.45
C VAL A 2 11.38 -15.18 -3.39
N ARG A 3 11.03 -16.24 -2.63
CA ARG A 3 9.63 -16.66 -2.49
C ARG A 3 8.75 -15.55 -1.94
N GLU A 4 9.20 -14.84 -0.92
CA GLU A 4 8.45 -13.75 -0.31
C GLU A 4 8.33 -12.56 -1.27
N CYS A 5 9.37 -12.27 -2.06
CA CYS A 5 9.31 -11.22 -3.07
C CYS A 5 8.28 -11.53 -4.16
N PHE A 6 8.25 -12.76 -4.65
CA PHE A 6 7.25 -13.19 -5.64
C PHE A 6 5.84 -13.17 -5.07
N ALA A 7 5.66 -13.64 -3.84
CA ALA A 7 4.36 -13.62 -3.18
C ALA A 7 3.85 -12.18 -3.00
N ALA A 8 4.71 -11.26 -2.61
CA ALA A 8 4.35 -9.85 -2.46
C ALA A 8 3.94 -9.24 -3.81
N CYS A 9 4.69 -9.56 -4.86
CA CYS A 9 4.38 -9.09 -6.21
C CYS A 9 3.01 -9.58 -6.68
N GLU A 10 2.74 -10.87 -6.57
CA GLU A 10 1.45 -11.46 -6.98
C GLU A 10 0.30 -10.84 -6.21
N ARG A 11 0.43 -10.71 -4.90
CA ARG A 11 -0.60 -10.15 -4.03
C ARG A 11 -0.90 -8.70 -4.40
N LEU A 12 0.14 -7.91 -4.63
CA LEU A 12 0.00 -6.52 -5.02
C LEU A 12 -0.71 -6.36 -6.37
N LEU A 13 -0.33 -7.18 -7.34
CA LEU A 13 -0.96 -7.17 -8.67
C LEU A 13 -2.43 -7.57 -8.58
N GLU A 14 -2.77 -8.60 -7.82
CA GLU A 14 -4.16 -9.02 -7.62
C GLU A 14 -5.01 -7.91 -6.99
N LYS A 15 -4.49 -7.30 -5.93
CA LYS A 15 -5.17 -6.18 -5.26
C LYS A 15 -5.33 -4.99 -6.19
N ASN A 16 -4.32 -4.68 -6.98
CA ASN A 16 -4.38 -3.57 -7.92
C ASN A 16 -5.45 -3.78 -8.99
N ILE A 17 -5.58 -5.00 -9.50
CA ILE A 17 -6.65 -5.35 -10.43
C ILE A 17 -8.01 -5.21 -9.76
N SER A 18 -8.17 -5.76 -8.55
CA SER A 18 -9.44 -5.73 -7.81
C SER A 18 -9.91 -4.32 -7.47
N TYR A 19 -8.98 -3.42 -7.13
CA TYR A 19 -9.30 -2.06 -6.71
C TYR A 19 -9.13 -1.01 -7.80
N GLY A 20 -8.91 -1.42 -9.05
CA GLY A 20 -8.84 -0.50 -10.17
C GLY A 20 -7.73 0.52 -10.09
N ASN A 21 -6.56 0.13 -9.58
CA ASN A 21 -5.39 1.01 -9.43
C ASN A 21 -5.63 2.21 -8.49
N SER A 22 -6.56 2.09 -7.55
CA SER A 22 -7.00 3.21 -6.70
C SER A 22 -5.90 3.80 -5.82
N ALA A 23 -4.86 3.03 -5.45
CA ALA A 23 -3.77 3.55 -4.64
C ALA A 23 -2.90 4.54 -5.40
N LEU A 24 -2.66 4.31 -6.69
CA LEU A 24 -1.85 5.18 -7.56
C LEU A 24 -2.70 6.26 -8.24
N GLU A 25 -3.99 6.00 -8.42
CA GLU A 25 -4.94 6.91 -9.04
C GLU A 25 -6.17 7.06 -8.15
N PRO A 26 -6.01 7.70 -6.96
CA PRO A 26 -7.11 7.81 -6.01
C PRO A 26 -8.22 8.74 -6.50
N VAL A 27 -9.45 8.40 -6.12
CA VAL A 27 -10.60 9.29 -6.31
C VAL A 27 -10.47 10.45 -5.32
N ARG A 28 -10.49 11.67 -5.80
CA ARG A 28 -10.27 12.88 -4.99
C ARG A 28 -11.55 13.70 -4.87
N ILE A 29 -12.56 13.12 -4.24
CA ILE A 29 -13.84 13.80 -4.02
C ILE A 29 -13.71 14.84 -2.91
N PHE A 30 -13.15 14.46 -1.78
CA PHE A 30 -13.02 15.33 -0.62
C PHE A 30 -11.56 15.68 -0.29
N SER A 31 -10.64 14.74 -0.49
CA SER A 31 -9.24 14.92 -0.15
C SER A 31 -8.48 15.58 -1.30
N ARG A 32 -7.63 16.54 -0.96
CA ARG A 32 -6.68 17.16 -1.90
C ARG A 32 -5.24 16.65 -1.70
N ALA A 33 -5.08 15.66 -0.82
CA ALA A 33 -3.76 15.10 -0.57
C ALA A 33 -3.20 14.46 -1.84
N SER A 34 -1.89 14.56 -2.02
CA SER A 34 -1.20 13.92 -3.15
C SER A 34 -1.31 12.39 -3.04
N THR A 35 -1.04 11.69 -4.13
CA THR A 35 -0.99 10.22 -4.13
C THR A 35 0.00 9.72 -3.08
N GLN A 36 1.18 10.32 -3.00
CA GLN A 36 2.19 9.94 -2.02
C GLN A 36 1.70 10.14 -0.58
N GLU A 37 1.09 11.30 -0.30
CA GLU A 37 0.53 11.58 1.03
C GLU A 37 -0.53 10.56 1.43
N GLN A 38 -1.40 10.18 0.52
CA GLN A 38 -2.44 9.19 0.79
C GLN A 38 -1.84 7.81 1.07
N ILE A 39 -0.79 7.42 0.37
CA ILE A 39 -0.07 6.17 0.63
C ILE A 39 0.63 6.23 2.00
N LEU A 40 1.27 7.36 2.32
CA LEU A 40 1.94 7.56 3.61
C LEU A 40 0.97 7.44 4.79
N VAL A 41 -0.23 7.97 4.66
CA VAL A 41 -1.28 7.82 5.69
C VAL A 41 -1.61 6.35 5.94
N ARG A 42 -1.70 5.55 4.88
CA ARG A 42 -1.96 4.11 4.99
C ARG A 42 -0.80 3.36 5.63
N ILE A 43 0.44 3.76 5.32
CA ILE A 43 1.63 3.21 5.96
C ILE A 43 1.61 3.50 7.47
N ASP A 44 1.32 4.73 7.85
CA ASP A 44 1.20 5.12 9.26
C ASP A 44 0.14 4.28 9.99
N ASP A 45 -0.99 4.04 9.35
CA ASP A 45 -2.06 3.21 9.90
C ASP A 45 -1.58 1.78 10.17
N LYS A 46 -0.88 1.17 9.22
CA LYS A 46 -0.35 -0.19 9.38
C LYS A 46 0.73 -0.26 10.45
N LEU A 47 1.62 0.72 10.50
CA LEU A 47 2.63 0.82 11.55
C LEU A 47 1.98 0.95 12.93
N SER A 48 0.94 1.77 13.05
CA SER A 48 0.19 1.93 14.28
C SER A 48 -0.40 0.59 14.76
N ARG A 49 -0.97 -0.19 13.85
CA ARG A 49 -1.53 -1.51 14.17
C ARG A 49 -0.46 -2.50 14.62
N LEU A 50 0.68 -2.53 13.95
CA LEU A 50 1.80 -3.39 14.34
C LEU A 50 2.35 -3.02 15.71
N MET A 51 2.47 -1.74 16.02
CA MET A 51 2.96 -1.25 17.31
C MET A 51 2.00 -1.59 18.46
N ARG A 52 0.71 -1.57 18.20
CA ARG A 52 -0.32 -1.87 19.22
C ARG A 52 -0.59 -3.36 19.36
N GLY A 53 -0.16 -4.18 18.42
CA GLY A 53 -0.48 -5.61 18.40
C GLY A 53 -1.96 -5.90 18.18
N THR A 54 -2.69 -4.99 17.52
CA THR A 54 -4.14 -5.08 17.31
C THR A 54 -4.48 -5.45 15.87
N ALA A 55 -3.98 -6.59 15.41
CA ALA A 55 -4.35 -7.11 14.11
C ALA A 55 -5.71 -7.81 14.20
N PHE A 56 -6.58 -7.57 13.21
CA PHE A 56 -7.82 -8.34 13.07
C PHE A 56 -7.53 -9.71 12.46
N VAL A 57 -8.37 -10.69 12.79
CA VAL A 57 -8.27 -12.03 12.18
C VAL A 57 -8.45 -11.89 10.66
N GLY A 58 -7.51 -12.44 9.90
CA GLY A 58 -7.52 -12.37 8.44
C GLY A 58 -6.74 -11.21 7.85
N ASP A 59 -6.40 -10.21 8.65
CA ASP A 59 -5.54 -9.12 8.20
C ASP A 59 -4.08 -9.52 8.34
N ASN A 60 -3.27 -9.14 7.35
CA ASN A 60 -1.82 -9.29 7.42
C ASN A 60 -1.18 -7.92 7.27
N ASP A 61 -0.93 -7.26 8.39
CA ASP A 61 -0.41 -5.89 8.40
C ASP A 61 1.00 -5.79 7.82
N ILE A 62 1.81 -6.83 7.96
CA ILE A 62 3.17 -6.86 7.38
C ILE A 62 3.08 -6.92 5.86
N ASP A 63 2.24 -7.81 5.32
CA ASP A 63 2.04 -7.91 3.87
C ASP A 63 1.44 -6.64 3.29
N ASP A 64 0.47 -6.04 3.98
CA ASP A 64 -0.14 -4.78 3.56
C ASP A 64 0.88 -3.65 3.58
N LEU A 65 1.69 -3.57 4.62
CA LEU A 65 2.76 -2.56 4.74
C LEU A 65 3.76 -2.70 3.60
N LEU A 66 4.19 -3.94 3.31
CA LEU A 66 5.11 -4.21 2.20
C LEU A 66 4.50 -3.74 0.87
N GLY A 67 3.22 -4.02 0.64
CA GLY A 67 2.51 -3.58 -0.56
C GLY A 67 2.48 -2.06 -0.68
N TYR A 68 2.16 -1.35 0.40
CA TYR A 68 2.13 0.13 0.38
C TYR A 68 3.51 0.73 0.18
N LEU A 69 4.56 0.13 0.72
CA LEU A 69 5.94 0.60 0.48
C LEU A 69 6.34 0.43 -0.99
N LEU A 70 5.94 -0.66 -1.62
CA LEU A 70 6.17 -0.86 -3.06
C LEU A 70 5.39 0.16 -3.89
N LEU A 71 4.13 0.42 -3.54
CA LEU A 71 3.31 1.44 -4.21
C LEU A 71 3.91 2.83 -4.04
N LEU A 72 4.46 3.13 -2.87
CA LEU A 72 5.16 4.39 -2.64
C LEU A 72 6.35 4.54 -3.59
N LYS A 73 7.15 3.48 -3.76
CA LYS A 73 8.28 3.49 -4.70
C LYS A 73 7.81 3.72 -6.14
N VAL A 74 6.72 3.08 -6.55
CA VAL A 74 6.14 3.29 -7.89
C VAL A 74 5.70 4.73 -8.06
N SER A 75 5.02 5.30 -7.07
CA SER A 75 4.57 6.69 -7.08
C SER A 75 5.75 7.67 -7.21
N VAL A 76 6.81 7.46 -6.41
CA VAL A 76 8.03 8.27 -6.47
C VAL A 76 8.69 8.17 -7.84
N SER A 77 8.77 6.97 -8.42
CA SER A 77 9.36 6.76 -9.74
C SER A 77 8.57 7.47 -10.84
N ARG A 78 7.23 7.47 -10.75
CA ARG A 78 6.37 8.18 -11.70
C ARG A 78 6.60 9.69 -11.64
N ASP A 79 6.72 10.24 -10.43
CA ASP A 79 6.92 11.69 -10.24
C ASP A 79 8.32 12.12 -10.66
N ALA A 80 9.31 11.24 -10.55
CA ALA A 80 10.69 11.52 -10.95
C ALA A 80 10.91 11.40 -12.47
N GLY A 81 10.02 10.71 -13.15
CA GLY A 81 10.11 10.49 -14.59
C GLY A 81 9.30 11.42 -15.40
#